data_b6f3e4a04abe581ead9f1d1933b0480f
#
_entry.id   b6f3e4a04abe581ead9f1d1933b0480f
#
_cell.length_a   1.000
_cell.length_b   1.000
_cell.length_c   1.000
_cell.angle_alpha   90.00
_cell.angle_beta   90.00
_cell.angle_gamma   90.00
#
_symmetry.space_group_name_H-M   'P 1'
#
loop_
_entity.id
_entity.type
_entity.pdbx_description
1 polymer ?
#
loop_
_entity_poly.entity_id
_entity_poly.type
_entity_poly.pdbx_seq_one_letter_code
_entity_poly.pdbx_strand_id
1 'polypeptide(L)'
;MALWIRIGYIMKADLIKYYNFLQRQVIDVFDYIEPCKENLKTFSAKNYQLLGNICMEVENNFKGIICANSYSKKENALNMNDYRNLNKYLKLSDYEIELRFSKSCIRFKPFVNFNYNNRGIEWYQS
;
A
#
# COMPACT_ATOMS: atom_id res chain seq x y z
N MET A 1 15.06 -20.16 5.02
CA MET A 1 15.40 -19.24 6.13
C MET A 1 16.52 -18.26 5.78
N ALA A 2 17.63 -18.69 5.19
CA ALA A 2 18.74 -17.80 4.82
C ALA A 2 18.37 -16.73 3.75
N LEU A 3 17.47 -17.04 2.82
CA LEU A 3 17.01 -16.10 1.79
C LEU A 3 16.17 -14.95 2.38
N TRP A 4 15.35 -15.25 3.37
CA TRP A 4 14.53 -14.26 4.08
C TRP A 4 15.39 -13.23 4.84
N ILE A 5 16.46 -13.69 5.44
CA ILE A 5 17.38 -12.82 6.18
C ILE A 5 18.13 -11.90 5.22
N ARG A 6 18.54 -12.40 4.04
CA ARG A 6 19.30 -11.63 3.06
C ARG A 6 18.45 -10.54 2.37
N ILE A 7 17.23 -10.88 2.00
CA ILE A 7 16.27 -9.94 1.39
C ILE A 7 15.76 -8.94 2.43
N GLY A 8 15.48 -9.38 3.64
CA GLY A 8 15.11 -8.50 4.74
C GLY A 8 16.19 -7.47 5.07
N TYR A 9 17.46 -7.78 4.85
CA TYR A 9 18.56 -6.85 5.15
C TYR A 9 18.79 -5.82 4.04
N ILE A 10 18.70 -6.21 2.76
CA ILE A 10 18.94 -5.32 1.61
C ILE A 10 17.72 -4.44 1.37
N MET A 11 16.51 -4.98 1.45
CA MET A 11 15.27 -4.22 1.23
C MET A 11 14.89 -3.32 2.41
N LYS A 12 15.32 -3.64 3.62
CA LYS A 12 14.89 -2.91 4.82
C LYS A 12 15.30 -1.45 4.83
N ALA A 13 16.51 -1.13 4.42
CA ALA A 13 17.00 0.25 4.35
C ALA A 13 16.26 1.06 3.31
N ASP A 14 16.04 0.50 2.11
CA ASP A 14 15.32 1.16 1.03
C ASP A 14 13.83 1.30 1.33
N LEU A 15 13.21 0.28 1.90
CA LEU A 15 11.81 0.33 2.33
C LEU A 15 11.57 1.43 3.37
N ILE A 16 12.44 1.56 4.36
CA ILE A 16 12.35 2.61 5.37
C ILE A 16 12.52 3.99 4.74
N LYS A 17 13.44 4.13 3.82
CA LYS A 17 13.69 5.39 3.11
C LYS A 17 12.47 5.84 2.31
N TYR A 18 11.89 4.94 1.51
CA TYR A 18 10.68 5.23 0.73
C TYR A 18 9.45 5.45 1.61
N TYR A 19 9.29 4.66 2.65
CA TYR A 19 8.23 4.86 3.64
C TYR A 19 8.29 6.25 4.27
N ASN A 20 9.47 6.68 4.72
CA ASN A 20 9.66 8.01 5.30
C ASN A 20 9.40 9.13 4.28
N PHE A 21 9.76 8.91 3.02
CA PHE A 21 9.47 9.85 1.94
C PHE A 21 7.96 10.01 1.72
N LEU A 22 7.23 8.90 1.60
CA LEU A 22 5.77 8.90 1.44
C LEU A 22 5.06 9.49 2.66
N GLN A 23 5.53 9.14 3.87
CA GLN A 23 4.96 9.68 5.11
C GLN A 23 5.06 11.22 5.15
N ARG A 24 6.18 11.78 4.75
CA ARG A 24 6.34 13.24 4.67
C ARG A 24 5.40 13.86 3.66
N GLN A 25 5.20 13.21 2.52
CA GLN A 25 4.23 13.68 1.51
C GLN A 25 2.79 13.64 2.03
N VAL A 26 2.41 12.61 2.77
CA VAL A 26 1.08 12.51 3.39
C VAL A 26 0.88 13.62 4.42
N ILE A 27 1.84 13.85 5.29
CA ILE A 27 1.80 14.93 6.30
C ILE A 27 1.67 16.29 5.61
N ASP A 28 2.43 16.52 4.55
CA ASP A 28 2.41 17.76 3.78
C ASP A 28 1.01 18.03 3.16
N VAL A 29 0.35 16.99 2.67
CA VAL A 29 -1.04 17.11 2.20
C VAL A 29 -2.00 17.41 3.34
N PHE A 30 -1.83 16.75 4.49
CA PHE A 30 -2.70 16.95 5.66
C PHE A 30 -2.55 18.32 6.30
N ASP A 31 -1.44 19.01 6.09
CA ASP A 31 -1.27 20.40 6.51
C ASP A 31 -2.23 21.36 5.76
N TYR A 32 -2.67 20.99 4.57
CA TYR A 32 -3.59 21.78 3.75
C TYR A 32 -5.02 21.22 3.72
N ILE A 33 -5.17 19.91 3.81
CA ILE A 33 -6.44 19.21 3.69
C ILE A 33 -6.58 18.25 4.87
N GLU A 34 -7.41 18.63 5.84
CA GLU A 34 -7.66 17.78 7.00
C GLU A 34 -8.32 16.45 6.56
N PRO A 35 -7.83 15.28 7.03
CA PRO A 35 -8.43 13.99 6.73
C PRO A 35 -9.74 13.80 7.52
N CYS A 36 -10.82 14.34 6.99
CA CYS A 36 -12.17 14.25 7.55
C CYS A 36 -13.19 13.90 6.45
N LYS A 37 -14.41 13.53 6.86
CA LYS A 37 -15.44 13.10 5.90
C LYS A 37 -15.82 14.20 4.91
N GLU A 38 -15.80 15.43 5.35
CA GLU A 38 -16.14 16.61 4.55
C GLU A 38 -15.16 16.79 3.38
N ASN A 39 -13.92 16.39 3.57
CA ASN A 39 -12.85 16.53 2.58
C ASN A 39 -12.63 15.30 1.68
N LEU A 40 -13.42 14.23 1.83
CA LEU A 40 -13.25 13.00 1.03
C LEU A 40 -13.38 13.20 -0.48
N LYS A 41 -14.11 14.24 -0.91
CA LYS A 41 -14.29 14.56 -2.32
C LYS A 41 -13.34 15.64 -2.83
N THR A 42 -12.39 16.06 -2.01
CA THR A 42 -11.42 17.08 -2.42
C THR A 42 -10.45 16.50 -3.43
N PHE A 43 -10.44 17.07 -4.62
CA PHE A 43 -9.51 16.70 -5.69
C PHE A 43 -8.40 17.76 -5.79
N SER A 44 -7.16 17.28 -5.91
CA SER A 44 -6.02 18.14 -6.24
C SER A 44 -4.97 17.34 -7.02
N ALA A 45 -4.19 18.03 -7.86
CA ALA A 45 -3.07 17.42 -8.57
C ALA A 45 -2.06 16.78 -7.60
N LYS A 46 -1.86 17.38 -6.45
CA LYS A 46 -0.96 16.86 -5.42
C LYS A 46 -1.47 15.56 -4.80
N ASN A 47 -2.77 15.46 -4.52
CA ASN A 47 -3.39 14.22 -4.06
C ASN A 47 -3.28 13.10 -5.10
N TYR A 48 -3.53 13.43 -6.35
CA TYR A 48 -3.39 12.49 -7.46
C TYR A 48 -1.96 11.96 -7.58
N GLN A 49 -0.97 12.83 -7.53
CA GLN A 49 0.43 12.45 -7.57
C GLN A 49 0.82 11.57 -6.37
N LEU A 50 0.38 11.94 -5.17
CA LEU A 50 0.62 11.17 -3.95
C LEU A 50 0.01 9.77 -4.06
N LEU A 51 -1.24 9.67 -4.53
CA LEU A 51 -1.89 8.38 -4.74
C LEU A 51 -1.11 7.50 -5.72
N GLY A 52 -0.65 8.07 -6.83
CA GLY A 52 0.20 7.37 -7.80
C GLY A 52 1.49 6.83 -7.19
N ASN A 53 2.17 7.64 -6.39
CA ASN A 53 3.39 7.23 -5.69
C ASN A 53 3.13 6.10 -4.68
N ILE A 54 2.04 6.17 -3.94
CA ILE A 54 1.63 5.11 -3.00
C ILE A 54 1.32 3.81 -3.74
N CYS A 55 0.56 3.88 -4.84
CA CYS A 55 0.24 2.71 -5.66
C CYS A 55 1.49 2.03 -6.21
N MET A 56 2.43 2.80 -6.72
CA MET A 56 3.71 2.28 -7.22
C MET A 56 4.50 1.57 -6.12
N GLU A 57 4.56 2.15 -4.94
CA GLU A 57 5.29 1.57 -3.81
C GLU A 57 4.64 0.28 -3.30
N VAL A 58 3.31 0.25 -3.21
CA VAL A 58 2.56 -0.97 -2.86
C VAL A 58 2.83 -2.08 -3.88
N GLU A 59 2.80 -1.76 -5.16
CA GLU A 59 3.10 -2.73 -6.22
C GLU A 59 4.52 -3.25 -6.15
N ASN A 60 5.50 -2.37 -5.95
CA ASN A 60 6.91 -2.75 -5.80
C ASN A 60 7.11 -3.68 -4.60
N ASN A 61 6.45 -3.41 -3.48
CA ASN A 61 6.51 -4.26 -2.29
C ASN A 61 5.89 -5.64 -2.56
N PHE A 62 4.75 -5.71 -3.22
CA PHE A 62 4.12 -6.98 -3.60
C PHE A 62 5.01 -7.79 -4.52
N LYS A 63 5.57 -7.19 -5.56
CA LYS A 63 6.52 -7.83 -6.47
C LYS A 63 7.75 -8.33 -5.72
N GLY A 64 8.31 -7.52 -4.86
CA GLY A 64 9.47 -7.88 -4.05
C GLY A 64 9.22 -9.10 -3.18
N ILE A 65 8.08 -9.17 -2.50
CA ILE A 65 7.70 -10.31 -1.66
C ILE A 65 7.51 -11.57 -2.51
N ILE A 66 6.81 -11.47 -3.62
CA ILE A 66 6.55 -12.61 -4.52
C ILE A 66 7.86 -13.15 -5.11
N CYS A 67 8.70 -12.28 -5.63
CA CYS A 67 9.99 -12.68 -6.22
C CYS A 67 10.92 -13.32 -5.17
N ALA A 68 10.87 -12.84 -3.94
CA ALA A 68 11.65 -13.38 -2.82
C ALA A 68 11.24 -14.80 -2.45
N ASN A 69 10.02 -15.22 -2.74
CA ASN A 69 9.45 -16.51 -2.38
C ASN A 69 9.43 -17.52 -3.54
N SER A 70 10.29 -17.34 -4.53
CA SER A 70 10.46 -18.28 -5.66
C SER A 70 9.16 -18.57 -6.42
N TYR A 71 8.36 -17.56 -6.65
CA TYR A 71 7.13 -17.67 -7.43
C TYR A 71 7.46 -18.01 -8.90
N SER A 72 6.58 -18.80 -9.55
CA SER A 72 6.86 -19.38 -10.88
C SER A 72 6.83 -18.39 -12.04
N LYS A 73 6.23 -17.20 -11.84
CA LYS A 73 6.13 -16.16 -12.87
C LYS A 73 7.31 -15.21 -12.82
N LYS A 74 7.67 -14.66 -13.98
CA LYS A 74 8.63 -13.56 -14.08
C LYS A 74 8.03 -12.27 -13.50
N GLU A 75 8.87 -11.41 -12.97
CA GLU A 75 8.45 -10.15 -12.34
C GLU A 75 7.55 -9.30 -13.24
N ASN A 76 7.89 -9.18 -14.52
CA ASN A 76 7.12 -8.38 -15.49
C ASN A 76 5.78 -9.02 -15.90
N ALA A 77 5.54 -10.28 -15.55
CA ALA A 77 4.29 -10.99 -15.83
C ALA A 77 3.33 -11.00 -14.63
N LEU A 78 3.74 -10.44 -13.49
CA LEU A 78 2.90 -10.38 -12.29
C LEU A 78 1.77 -9.36 -12.46
N ASN A 79 0.60 -9.73 -11.92
CA ASN A 79 -0.59 -8.90 -11.97
C ASN A 79 -1.37 -8.95 -10.65
N MET A 80 -2.50 -8.27 -10.60
CA MET A 80 -3.32 -8.16 -9.38
C MET A 80 -3.77 -9.53 -8.84
N ASN A 81 -3.99 -10.52 -9.69
CA ASN A 81 -4.36 -11.87 -9.24
C ASN A 81 -3.22 -12.54 -8.48
N ASP A 82 -1.98 -12.31 -8.91
CA ASP A 82 -0.79 -12.82 -8.21
C ASP A 82 -0.64 -12.13 -6.86
N TYR A 83 -0.84 -10.81 -6.79
CA TYR A 83 -0.77 -10.05 -5.55
C TYR A 83 -1.84 -10.47 -4.54
N ARG A 84 -3.03 -10.82 -5.02
CA ARG A 84 -4.13 -11.30 -4.17
C ARG A 84 -3.76 -12.59 -3.43
N ASN A 85 -2.92 -13.43 -4.00
CA ASN A 85 -2.43 -14.64 -3.33
C ASN A 85 -1.63 -14.33 -2.06
N LEU A 86 -1.03 -13.15 -1.97
CA LEU A 86 -0.32 -12.72 -0.75
C LEU A 86 -1.26 -12.58 0.45
N ASN A 87 -2.53 -12.34 0.23
CA ASN A 87 -3.49 -12.16 1.33
C ASN A 87 -3.65 -13.42 2.20
N LYS A 88 -3.43 -14.60 1.64
CA LYS A 88 -3.44 -15.86 2.39
C LYS A 88 -2.42 -15.88 3.52
N TYR A 89 -1.29 -15.24 3.30
CA TYR A 89 -0.14 -15.24 4.21
C TYR A 89 -0.06 -13.95 5.03
N LEU A 90 -0.28 -12.82 4.40
CA LEU A 90 -0.14 -11.51 5.02
C LEU A 90 -1.43 -11.02 5.70
N LYS A 91 -2.58 -11.60 5.35
CA LYS A 91 -3.90 -11.24 5.90
C LYS A 91 -4.20 -9.75 5.82
N LEU A 92 -3.84 -9.13 4.69
CA LEU A 92 -3.98 -7.70 4.49
C LEU A 92 -5.42 -7.21 4.61
N SER A 93 -6.39 -8.05 4.19
CA SER A 93 -7.82 -7.74 4.29
C SER A 93 -8.33 -7.59 5.73
N ASP A 94 -7.59 -8.09 6.71
CA ASP A 94 -7.99 -8.02 8.12
C ASP A 94 -7.48 -6.75 8.82
N TYR A 95 -6.47 -6.09 8.26
CA TYR A 95 -5.90 -4.88 8.85
C TYR A 95 -6.87 -3.71 8.80
N GLU A 96 -7.07 -3.08 9.95
CA GLU A 96 -7.80 -1.84 10.09
C GLU A 96 -6.83 -0.71 10.44
N ILE A 97 -6.98 0.42 9.79
CA ILE A 97 -6.22 1.63 10.06
C ILE A 97 -7.13 2.63 10.79
N GLU A 98 -6.59 3.22 11.84
CA GLU A 98 -7.21 4.33 12.56
C GLU A 98 -6.37 5.58 12.36
N LEU A 99 -6.94 6.58 11.70
CA LEU A 99 -6.35 7.91 11.58
C LEU A 99 -6.99 8.83 12.61
N ARG A 100 -6.18 9.24 13.58
CA ARG A 100 -6.55 10.27 14.55
C ARG A 100 -5.91 11.58 14.15
N PHE A 101 -6.72 12.51 13.73
CA PHE A 101 -6.25 13.82 13.33
C PHE A 101 -7.09 14.90 14.01
N SER A 102 -6.48 15.71 14.88
CA SER A 102 -7.18 16.75 15.63
C SER A 102 -8.41 16.20 16.38
N LYS A 103 -9.61 16.58 15.95
CA LYS A 103 -10.89 16.15 16.53
C LYS A 103 -11.53 14.99 15.78
N SER A 104 -10.96 14.58 14.66
CA SER A 104 -11.52 13.55 13.79
C SER A 104 -10.84 12.21 14.01
N CYS A 105 -11.63 11.12 13.98
CA CYS A 105 -11.15 9.76 13.97
C CYS A 105 -11.78 9.04 12.77
N ILE A 106 -10.96 8.55 11.86
CA ILE A 106 -11.39 7.77 10.71
C ILE A 106 -10.82 6.36 10.84
N ARG A 107 -11.68 5.36 10.71
CA ARG A 107 -11.29 3.95 10.66
C ARG A 107 -11.68 3.37 9.32
N PHE A 108 -10.77 2.59 8.72
CA PHE A 108 -11.04 1.89 7.47
C PHE A 108 -10.10 0.70 7.28
N LYS A 109 -10.52 -0.22 6.42
CA LYS A 109 -9.71 -1.37 6.00
C LYS A 109 -9.29 -1.18 4.54
N PRO A 110 -8.05 -0.78 4.27
CA PRO A 110 -7.60 -0.47 2.91
C PRO A 110 -7.71 -1.64 1.94
N PHE A 111 -7.61 -2.87 2.45
CA PHE A 111 -7.61 -4.10 1.66
C PHE A 111 -8.83 -4.98 1.91
N VAL A 112 -9.94 -4.41 2.32
CA VAL A 112 -11.14 -5.16 2.77
C VAL A 112 -11.64 -6.18 1.74
N ASN A 113 -11.56 -5.88 0.44
CA ASN A 113 -12.03 -6.74 -0.65
C ASN A 113 -10.91 -7.53 -1.33
N PHE A 114 -9.71 -7.52 -0.80
CA PHE A 114 -8.54 -8.12 -1.44
C PHE A 114 -8.57 -9.64 -1.49
N ASN A 115 -9.41 -10.28 -0.70
CA ASN A 115 -9.58 -11.73 -0.65
C ASN A 115 -10.68 -12.26 -1.57
N TYR A 116 -11.49 -11.40 -2.20
CA TYR A 116 -12.56 -11.83 -3.08
C TYR A 116 -12.07 -12.02 -4.51
N ASN A 117 -12.52 -13.11 -5.15
CA ASN A 117 -12.24 -13.36 -6.56
C ASN A 117 -12.75 -12.20 -7.43
N ASN A 118 -11.97 -11.80 -8.41
CA ASN A 118 -12.26 -10.73 -9.36
C ASN A 118 -12.40 -9.32 -8.79
N ARG A 119 -12.08 -9.12 -7.51
CA ARG A 119 -11.98 -7.79 -6.91
C ARG A 119 -10.53 -7.49 -6.57
N GLY A 120 -10.06 -6.36 -7.01
CA GLY A 120 -8.76 -5.83 -6.64
C GLY A 120 -8.84 -4.91 -5.44
N ILE A 121 -7.86 -4.09 -5.30
CA ILE A 121 -7.85 -2.99 -4.34
C ILE A 121 -8.61 -1.83 -4.98
N GLU A 122 -9.78 -1.48 -4.46
CA GLU A 122 -10.68 -0.49 -5.09
C GLU A 122 -10.00 0.86 -5.32
N TRP A 123 -9.27 1.35 -4.33
CA TRP A 123 -8.57 2.63 -4.44
C TRP A 123 -7.35 2.59 -5.38
N TYR A 124 -6.87 1.40 -5.71
CA TYR A 124 -5.76 1.22 -6.65
C TYR A 124 -6.24 1.17 -8.11
N GLN A 125 -7.47 0.70 -8.33
CA GLN A 125 -8.03 0.50 -9.66
C GLN A 125 -8.91 1.67 -10.14
N SER A 126 -9.25 2.59 -9.26
CA SER A 126 -10.00 3.81 -9.57
C SER A 126 -9.10 4.91 -10.10
#